data_0ef634d65af3c4a65547ec5729de027c
#
_entry.id   0ef634d65af3c4a65547ec5729de027c
#
_cell.length_a   1.000
_cell.length_b   1.000
_cell.length_c   1.000
_cell.angle_alpha   90.00
_cell.angle_beta   90.00
_cell.angle_gamma   90.00
#
_symmetry.space_group_name_H-M   'P 1'
#
loop_
_entity.id
_entity.type
_entity.pdbx_description
1 polymer ?
#
loop_
_entity_poly.entity_id
_entity_poly.type
_entity_poly.pdbx_seq_one_letter_code
_entity_poly.pdbx_strand_id
1 'polypeptide(L)'
;NIAYLAPMKKLVIFAFLLLSLGASAQQSLDSAYIRENYVKIERMIPMRDGVKLFTAIYLPKDKSEKHPILMTRTPYSCAPYGETNYRPYWNTYHRLYFRENYIIVQQDVRGRFMSEGVFEDVRPYNGAKKTNQEIDEASDTYDTIDWLLKNIENNNGKVGAFGISYPGFYATMAALSGHPALVAVSPQAPVTEWFLGDDFHHNGALMLMDGFSFYTRFGVPRPNPVKTYVGGYQIKGDDNYQFYLRAGSLTNIAKLMGDSIKFWKDLYAHPNYDTFWQARNARNNVTGIKPAMLVVGGLYDAEDCYGAWRLYEAIEQKNPASQFNKIVMGPWYHGQWASNEGGARLGNATFKQRTSDWYQNNIEVPFFNYHLKGKGNINQLKEATVFMTGKNEWKQYDVWPPAEAKDQSLYFQPGKQLSWIKPATTAAASTYVSDPAHPVPYADGIHMGRTREYMTDDQRFASRRPDVLTFETPVLTEDLTVTGTVIADLKVTLSTTDADFVVKIIDVYPDDYRDSELRYPLGGAQMLVRGEIMRGKFRNSFEKPEPFKPGKVETVKFELPDISHCFKKGHKLMIQVQSSWFPLADRNPQQFMNIYQAEDKDFVPATIQLHHDAKNSSAIILPVLSGR
;
A
#
# COMPACT_ATOMS: atom_id res chain seq x y z
N ASN A 1 -26.77 43.47 -7.10
CA ASN A 1 -25.47 42.88 -6.64
C ASN A 1 -25.05 41.63 -7.45
N ILE A 2 -25.13 41.65 -8.78
CA ILE A 2 -24.71 40.54 -9.65
C ILE A 2 -23.42 40.90 -10.44
N ALA A 3 -22.94 42.13 -10.35
CA ALA A 3 -21.86 42.63 -11.20
C ALA A 3 -20.42 42.29 -10.70
N TYR A 4 -20.24 41.82 -9.45
CA TYR A 4 -18.89 41.54 -8.87
C TYR A 4 -18.38 40.09 -8.99
N LEU A 5 -19.21 39.14 -9.47
CA LEU A 5 -18.81 37.72 -9.56
C LEU A 5 -18.22 37.34 -10.93
N ALA A 6 -18.40 38.14 -11.96
CA ALA A 6 -17.92 37.85 -13.31
C ALA A 6 -16.38 37.94 -13.48
N PRO A 7 -15.66 38.90 -12.90
CA PRO A 7 -14.20 38.99 -13.04
C PRO A 7 -13.46 37.90 -12.29
N MET A 8 -13.95 37.46 -11.13
CA MET A 8 -13.31 36.37 -10.35
C MET A 8 -13.39 35.00 -11.05
N LYS A 9 -14.53 34.68 -11.68
CA LYS A 9 -14.66 33.44 -12.44
C LYS A 9 -13.72 33.42 -13.65
N LYS A 10 -13.53 34.51 -14.33
CA LYS A 10 -12.58 34.64 -15.45
C LYS A 10 -11.13 34.51 -14.98
N LEU A 11 -10.78 35.05 -13.82
CA LEU A 11 -9.43 34.97 -13.25
C LEU A 11 -9.10 33.53 -12.80
N VAL A 12 -10.06 32.81 -12.21
CA VAL A 12 -9.88 31.39 -11.82
C VAL A 12 -9.76 30.48 -13.03
N ILE A 13 -10.57 30.68 -14.07
CA ILE A 13 -10.47 29.92 -15.33
C ILE A 13 -9.14 30.20 -16.02
N PHE A 14 -8.65 31.45 -16.01
CA PHE A 14 -7.36 31.81 -16.57
C PHE A 14 -6.18 31.23 -15.79
N ALA A 15 -6.27 31.14 -14.47
CA ALA A 15 -5.27 30.49 -13.61
C ALA A 15 -5.24 28.97 -13.84
N PHE A 16 -6.38 28.30 -13.99
CA PHE A 16 -6.45 26.89 -14.35
C PHE A 16 -5.91 26.59 -15.75
N LEU A 17 -6.21 27.47 -16.72
CA LEU A 17 -5.66 27.37 -18.08
C LEU A 17 -4.13 27.56 -18.09
N LEU A 18 -3.61 28.49 -17.32
CA LEU A 18 -2.16 28.70 -17.20
C LEU A 18 -1.46 27.55 -16.50
N LEU A 19 -2.06 26.94 -15.48
CA LEU A 19 -1.52 25.75 -14.81
C LEU A 19 -1.56 24.51 -15.73
N SER A 20 -2.61 24.33 -16.50
CA SER A 20 -2.70 23.21 -17.48
C SER A 20 -1.76 23.40 -18.65
N LEU A 21 -1.57 24.63 -19.12
CA LEU A 21 -0.59 24.96 -20.15
C LEU A 21 0.84 24.78 -19.65
N GLY A 22 1.12 25.14 -18.39
CA GLY A 22 2.42 24.91 -17.75
C GLY A 22 2.78 23.44 -17.62
N ALA A 23 1.81 22.60 -17.19
CA ALA A 23 2.01 21.15 -17.08
C ALA A 23 2.22 20.49 -18.47
N SER A 24 1.43 20.88 -19.46
CA SER A 24 1.56 20.40 -20.84
C SER A 24 2.88 20.84 -21.49
N ALA A 25 3.32 22.07 -21.21
CA ALA A 25 4.61 22.59 -21.69
C ALA A 25 5.78 21.83 -21.05
N GLN A 26 5.73 21.53 -19.75
CA GLN A 26 6.75 20.74 -19.06
C GLN A 26 6.82 19.30 -19.59
N GLN A 27 5.68 18.66 -19.83
CA GLN A 27 5.63 17.32 -20.42
C GLN A 27 6.23 17.29 -21.84
N SER A 28 5.96 18.30 -22.66
CA SER A 28 6.56 18.42 -23.99
C SER A 28 8.07 18.63 -23.95
N LEU A 29 8.57 19.43 -23.00
CA LEU A 29 10.00 19.67 -22.81
C LEU A 29 10.73 18.41 -22.32
N ASP A 30 10.14 17.63 -21.42
CA ASP A 30 10.75 16.38 -20.95
C ASP A 30 10.84 15.32 -22.07
N SER A 31 9.79 15.18 -22.86
CA SER A 31 9.79 14.28 -24.02
C SER A 31 10.79 14.72 -25.09
N ALA A 32 10.92 16.02 -25.34
CA ALA A 32 11.90 16.58 -26.27
C ALA A 32 13.33 16.32 -25.78
N TYR A 33 13.59 16.56 -24.48
CA TYR A 33 14.88 16.29 -23.85
C TYR A 33 15.32 14.83 -24.04
N ILE A 34 14.41 13.87 -23.77
CA ILE A 34 14.74 12.45 -23.89
C ILE A 34 15.07 12.10 -25.34
N ARG A 35 14.28 12.55 -26.33
CA ARG A 35 14.54 12.31 -27.76
C ARG A 35 15.88 12.93 -28.22
N GLU A 36 16.20 14.10 -27.71
CA GLU A 36 17.43 14.80 -28.03
C GLU A 36 18.66 14.10 -27.44
N ASN A 37 18.59 13.64 -26.18
CA ASN A 37 19.73 13.18 -25.40
C ASN A 37 19.86 11.67 -25.28
N TYR A 38 18.85 10.89 -25.71
CA TYR A 38 18.80 9.44 -25.57
C TYR A 38 18.48 8.72 -26.88
N VAL A 39 18.98 7.50 -26.99
CA VAL A 39 18.56 6.51 -27.98
C VAL A 39 17.83 5.38 -27.27
N LYS A 40 16.65 5.02 -27.78
CA LYS A 40 15.91 3.84 -27.31
C LYS A 40 16.25 2.65 -28.20
N ILE A 41 16.59 1.53 -27.58
CA ILE A 41 16.73 0.23 -28.22
C ILE A 41 15.83 -0.79 -27.53
N GLU A 42 15.40 -1.81 -28.26
CA GLU A 42 14.58 -2.91 -27.76
C GLU A 42 15.27 -4.25 -28.01
N ARG A 43 15.31 -5.10 -27.00
CA ARG A 43 16.01 -6.40 -27.05
C ARG A 43 15.16 -7.49 -26.43
N MET A 44 15.25 -8.68 -27.02
CA MET A 44 14.75 -9.92 -26.44
C MET A 44 15.93 -10.59 -25.72
N ILE A 45 16.03 -10.39 -24.42
CA ILE A 45 17.15 -10.90 -23.61
C ILE A 45 16.91 -12.38 -23.26
N PRO A 46 17.81 -13.30 -23.64
CA PRO A 46 17.65 -14.71 -23.32
C PRO A 46 17.96 -14.98 -21.85
N MET A 47 17.07 -15.68 -21.18
CA MET A 47 17.26 -16.22 -19.84
C MET A 47 17.94 -17.60 -19.92
N ARG A 48 18.41 -18.12 -18.78
CA ARG A 48 19.17 -19.37 -18.67
C ARG A 48 18.42 -20.62 -19.17
N ASP A 49 17.08 -20.56 -19.17
CA ASP A 49 16.19 -21.63 -19.66
C ASP A 49 15.82 -21.47 -21.15
N GLY A 50 16.36 -20.43 -21.82
CA GLY A 50 16.12 -20.13 -23.23
C GLY A 50 14.92 -19.21 -23.50
N VAL A 51 14.07 -18.94 -22.52
CA VAL A 51 12.96 -17.96 -22.64
C VAL A 51 13.52 -16.55 -22.79
N LYS A 52 12.92 -15.74 -23.66
CA LYS A 52 13.40 -14.38 -23.94
C LYS A 52 12.46 -13.34 -23.36
N LEU A 53 13.04 -12.36 -22.63
CA LEU A 53 12.30 -11.28 -22.01
C LEU A 53 12.50 -9.97 -22.78
N PHE A 54 11.39 -9.33 -23.12
CA PHE A 54 11.39 -8.04 -23.80
C PHE A 54 11.91 -6.94 -22.89
N THR A 55 12.89 -6.20 -23.37
CA THR A 55 13.56 -5.16 -22.61
C THR A 55 13.73 -3.90 -23.46
N ALA A 56 13.16 -2.79 -22.99
CA ALA A 56 13.36 -1.45 -23.54
C ALA A 56 14.51 -0.76 -22.78
N ILE A 57 15.50 -0.28 -23.52
CA ILE A 57 16.74 0.31 -22.97
C ILE A 57 16.91 1.71 -23.56
N TYR A 58 16.99 2.71 -22.68
CA TYR A 58 17.26 4.10 -23.06
C TYR A 58 18.71 4.42 -22.73
N LEU A 59 19.50 4.71 -23.74
CA LEU A 59 20.95 4.94 -23.68
C LEU A 59 21.24 6.42 -23.81
N PRO A 60 21.99 7.05 -22.90
CA PRO A 60 22.51 8.39 -23.10
C PRO A 60 23.34 8.48 -24.39
N LYS A 61 23.15 9.54 -25.16
CA LYS A 61 23.99 9.85 -26.34
C LYS A 61 25.36 10.38 -25.93
N ASP A 62 25.45 10.91 -24.71
CA ASP A 62 26.74 11.31 -24.14
C ASP A 62 27.63 10.08 -23.94
N LYS A 63 28.85 10.16 -24.47
CA LYS A 63 29.88 9.13 -24.36
C LYS A 63 31.12 9.63 -23.62
N SER A 64 31.06 10.81 -23.02
CA SER A 64 32.17 11.41 -22.28
C SER A 64 32.47 10.69 -20.98
N GLU A 65 31.49 10.01 -20.40
CA GLU A 65 31.59 9.19 -19.19
C GLU A 65 30.85 7.86 -19.33
N LYS A 66 31.17 6.92 -18.44
CA LYS A 66 30.37 5.67 -18.31
C LYS A 66 29.17 5.90 -17.40
N HIS A 67 28.03 5.32 -17.76
CA HIS A 67 26.75 5.55 -17.11
C HIS A 67 26.29 4.35 -16.28
N PRO A 68 25.71 4.54 -15.10
CA PRO A 68 25.10 3.46 -14.35
C PRO A 68 23.78 3.00 -14.97
N ILE A 69 23.42 1.75 -14.73
CA ILE A 69 22.13 1.18 -15.14
C ILE A 69 21.15 1.31 -13.99
N LEU A 70 19.96 1.82 -14.28
CA LEU A 70 18.81 1.79 -13.37
C LEU A 70 17.66 1.04 -14.03
N MET A 71 17.24 -0.08 -13.42
CA MET A 71 16.27 -0.98 -14.01
C MET A 71 14.97 -1.10 -13.21
N THR A 72 13.89 -1.30 -13.94
CA THR A 72 12.57 -1.69 -13.42
C THR A 72 12.05 -2.88 -14.21
N ARG A 73 11.60 -3.92 -13.53
CA ARG A 73 10.86 -5.04 -14.11
C ARG A 73 9.38 -4.87 -13.79
N THR A 74 8.51 -5.13 -14.76
CA THR A 74 7.09 -4.79 -14.63
C THR A 74 6.17 -5.80 -15.32
N PRO A 75 5.02 -6.14 -14.69
CA PRO A 75 3.97 -6.92 -15.34
C PRO A 75 2.96 -6.02 -16.07
N TYR A 76 3.16 -4.68 -16.06
CA TYR A 76 2.20 -3.66 -16.52
C TYR A 76 2.50 -3.08 -17.89
N SER A 77 3.49 -3.57 -18.62
CA SER A 77 3.91 -3.12 -19.95
C SER A 77 5.03 -2.07 -19.97
N CYS A 78 6.05 -2.36 -20.78
CA CYS A 78 7.11 -1.40 -21.16
C CYS A 78 6.72 -0.47 -22.32
N ALA A 79 5.44 -0.44 -22.72
CA ALA A 79 4.96 0.43 -23.80
C ALA A 79 5.38 1.90 -23.59
N PRO A 80 5.55 2.65 -24.71
CA PRO A 80 5.26 2.30 -26.10
C PRO A 80 6.34 1.42 -26.72
N TYR A 81 5.93 0.38 -27.44
CA TYR A 81 6.84 -0.51 -28.16
C TYR A 81 7.28 0.10 -29.50
N GLY A 82 8.52 -0.18 -29.90
CA GLY A 82 9.20 0.36 -31.05
C GLY A 82 10.28 1.37 -30.68
N GLU A 83 11.48 1.22 -31.26
CA GLU A 83 12.68 2.01 -30.91
C GLU A 83 12.52 3.51 -31.21
N THR A 84 11.60 3.89 -32.09
CA THR A 84 11.28 5.29 -32.40
C THR A 84 10.15 5.87 -31.54
N ASN A 85 9.48 5.04 -30.74
CA ASN A 85 8.35 5.44 -29.92
C ASN A 85 8.79 5.73 -28.49
N TYR A 86 8.55 6.96 -28.06
CA TYR A 86 8.87 7.45 -26.71
C TYR A 86 7.59 7.78 -25.97
N ARG A 87 7.58 7.61 -24.65
CA ARG A 87 6.46 8.09 -23.82
C ARG A 87 6.32 9.60 -23.98
N PRO A 88 5.09 10.12 -24.01
CA PRO A 88 4.87 11.57 -24.09
C PRO A 88 5.35 12.30 -22.82
N TYR A 89 5.36 11.61 -21.69
CA TYR A 89 5.86 12.12 -20.42
C TYR A 89 6.41 10.97 -19.55
N TRP A 90 7.18 11.31 -18.55
CA TRP A 90 7.67 10.43 -17.50
C TRP A 90 7.19 10.93 -16.14
N ASN A 91 7.00 10.02 -15.17
CA ASN A 91 6.82 10.42 -13.79
C ASN A 91 8.06 11.15 -13.28
N THR A 92 7.91 11.93 -12.21
CA THR A 92 8.90 12.92 -11.79
C THR A 92 10.29 12.33 -11.59
N TYR A 93 10.41 11.18 -10.89
CA TYR A 93 11.73 10.63 -10.60
C TYR A 93 12.41 10.00 -11.82
N HIS A 94 11.70 9.40 -12.77
CA HIS A 94 12.30 8.97 -14.03
C HIS A 94 12.92 10.15 -14.78
N ARG A 95 12.25 11.29 -14.79
CA ARG A 95 12.77 12.53 -15.39
C ARG A 95 14.09 12.94 -14.76
N LEU A 96 14.23 12.86 -13.44
CA LEU A 96 15.46 13.20 -12.73
C LEU A 96 16.61 12.27 -13.15
N TYR A 97 16.37 10.98 -13.29
CA TYR A 97 17.38 10.02 -13.72
C TYR A 97 17.79 10.19 -15.18
N PHE A 98 16.87 10.57 -16.08
CA PHE A 98 17.22 10.96 -17.43
C PHE A 98 18.18 12.17 -17.45
N ARG A 99 17.96 13.15 -16.60
CA ARG A 99 18.83 14.34 -16.47
C ARG A 99 20.18 14.02 -15.83
N GLU A 100 20.24 12.95 -15.08
CA GLU A 100 21.45 12.41 -14.46
C GLU A 100 22.20 11.43 -15.38
N ASN A 101 21.84 11.30 -16.65
CA ASN A 101 22.47 10.41 -17.63
C ASN A 101 22.52 8.93 -17.21
N TYR A 102 21.48 8.40 -16.57
CA TYR A 102 21.36 6.98 -16.33
C TYR A 102 20.99 6.21 -17.61
N ILE A 103 21.52 5.00 -17.77
CA ILE A 103 20.94 4.02 -18.67
C ILE A 103 19.66 3.50 -18.02
N ILE A 104 18.49 3.82 -18.59
CA ILE A 104 17.18 3.40 -18.03
C ILE A 104 16.74 2.12 -18.73
N VAL A 105 16.47 1.09 -17.93
CA VAL A 105 16.04 -0.24 -18.41
C VAL A 105 14.64 -0.55 -17.87
N GLN A 106 13.73 -0.91 -18.78
CA GLN A 106 12.40 -1.39 -18.46
C GLN A 106 12.20 -2.76 -19.10
N GLN A 107 11.81 -3.76 -18.31
CA GLN A 107 11.62 -5.12 -18.78
C GLN A 107 10.20 -5.61 -18.48
N ASP A 108 9.51 -6.09 -19.53
CA ASP A 108 8.31 -6.91 -19.35
C ASP A 108 8.71 -8.22 -18.67
N VAL A 109 8.08 -8.57 -17.55
CA VAL A 109 8.39 -9.82 -16.86
C VAL A 109 7.91 -11.03 -17.65
N ARG A 110 8.42 -12.19 -17.33
CA ARG A 110 8.13 -13.49 -17.94
C ARG A 110 6.60 -13.69 -18.12
N GLY A 111 6.18 -14.05 -19.34
CA GLY A 111 4.80 -14.32 -19.68
C GLY A 111 3.89 -13.09 -19.71
N ARG A 112 4.45 -11.87 -19.68
CA ARG A 112 3.68 -10.63 -19.77
C ARG A 112 4.06 -9.85 -21.02
N PHE A 113 3.06 -9.21 -21.64
CA PHE A 113 3.18 -8.36 -22.83
C PHE A 113 4.06 -8.95 -23.93
N MET A 114 5.23 -8.37 -24.21
CA MET A 114 6.12 -8.81 -25.29
C MET A 114 7.15 -9.85 -24.85
N SER A 115 7.18 -10.22 -23.57
CA SER A 115 8.03 -11.31 -23.07
C SER A 115 7.42 -12.68 -23.30
N GLU A 116 8.29 -13.65 -23.56
CA GLU A 116 7.96 -15.06 -23.68
C GLU A 116 7.77 -15.72 -22.31
N GLY A 117 7.39 -17.01 -22.31
CA GLY A 117 7.24 -17.84 -21.11
C GLY A 117 5.86 -17.78 -20.48
N VAL A 118 5.73 -18.30 -19.26
CA VAL A 118 4.49 -18.38 -18.51
C VAL A 118 4.54 -17.46 -17.30
N PHE A 119 3.56 -16.58 -17.18
CA PHE A 119 3.40 -15.72 -16.02
C PHE A 119 2.88 -16.51 -14.82
N GLU A 120 3.42 -16.22 -13.67
CA GLU A 120 2.92 -16.71 -12.37
C GLU A 120 2.86 -15.53 -11.40
N ASP A 121 1.71 -15.37 -10.75
CA ASP A 121 1.52 -14.30 -9.78
C ASP A 121 2.44 -14.48 -8.57
N VAL A 122 3.19 -13.42 -8.23
CA VAL A 122 4.15 -13.38 -7.10
C VAL A 122 4.93 -14.71 -7.02
N ARG A 123 5.56 -15.09 -8.14
CA ARG A 123 6.28 -16.37 -8.26
C ARG A 123 7.17 -16.62 -7.03
N PRO A 124 7.03 -17.77 -6.36
CA PRO A 124 7.85 -18.12 -5.22
C PRO A 124 9.35 -18.08 -5.52
N TYR A 125 10.13 -17.53 -4.59
CA TYR A 125 11.58 -17.61 -4.65
C TYR A 125 12.06 -19.04 -4.41
N ASN A 126 12.97 -19.52 -5.25
CA ASN A 126 13.63 -20.80 -5.10
C ASN A 126 15.13 -20.61 -4.83
N GLY A 127 15.52 -20.56 -3.57
CA GLY A 127 16.93 -20.47 -3.16
C GLY A 127 17.76 -21.76 -3.37
N ALA A 128 17.10 -22.88 -3.69
CA ALA A 128 17.71 -24.20 -3.80
C ALA A 128 17.78 -24.73 -5.25
N LYS A 129 17.79 -23.81 -6.24
CA LYS A 129 17.88 -24.17 -7.67
C LYS A 129 19.06 -25.11 -7.96
N LYS A 130 18.78 -26.24 -8.61
CA LYS A 130 19.77 -27.26 -8.99
C LYS A 130 20.07 -27.25 -10.49
N THR A 131 19.19 -26.72 -11.29
CA THR A 131 19.29 -26.72 -12.75
C THR A 131 18.93 -25.34 -13.32
N ASN A 132 19.33 -25.09 -14.57
CA ASN A 132 18.94 -23.87 -15.29
C ASN A 132 17.45 -23.82 -15.67
N GLN A 133 16.72 -24.92 -15.53
CA GLN A 133 15.27 -24.96 -15.76
C GLN A 133 14.46 -24.52 -14.53
N GLU A 134 15.10 -24.50 -13.36
CA GLU A 134 14.48 -24.02 -12.12
C GLU A 134 14.68 -22.51 -12.01
N ILE A 135 13.72 -21.76 -12.52
CA ILE A 135 13.76 -20.30 -12.62
C ILE A 135 12.83 -19.62 -11.62
N ASP A 136 13.15 -18.40 -11.27
CA ASP A 136 12.31 -17.45 -10.57
C ASP A 136 12.66 -16.02 -11.00
N GLU A 137 12.01 -15.02 -10.37
CA GLU A 137 12.22 -13.62 -10.71
C GLU A 137 13.62 -13.11 -10.34
N ALA A 138 14.27 -13.73 -9.35
CA ALA A 138 15.65 -13.43 -8.98
C ALA A 138 16.63 -13.92 -10.04
N SER A 139 16.44 -15.15 -10.57
CA SER A 139 17.28 -15.67 -11.65
C SER A 139 17.10 -14.91 -12.97
N ASP A 140 15.86 -14.52 -13.30
CA ASP A 140 15.61 -13.69 -14.49
C ASP A 140 16.27 -12.30 -14.35
N THR A 141 16.29 -11.74 -13.14
CA THR A 141 17.01 -10.50 -12.87
C THR A 141 18.51 -10.67 -13.03
N TYR A 142 19.08 -11.75 -12.49
CA TYR A 142 20.50 -12.07 -12.63
C TYR A 142 20.91 -12.13 -14.11
N ASP A 143 20.20 -12.95 -14.90
CA ASP A 143 20.50 -13.15 -16.32
C ASP A 143 20.36 -11.84 -17.13
N THR A 144 19.37 -11.02 -16.78
CA THR A 144 19.17 -9.71 -17.39
C THR A 144 20.35 -8.79 -17.12
N ILE A 145 20.81 -8.68 -15.87
CA ILE A 145 21.94 -7.84 -15.50
C ILE A 145 23.22 -8.32 -16.18
N ASP A 146 23.49 -9.63 -16.16
CA ASP A 146 24.67 -10.22 -16.80
C ASP A 146 24.70 -9.92 -18.31
N TRP A 147 23.54 -10.02 -18.98
CA TRP A 147 23.41 -9.67 -20.40
C TRP A 147 23.64 -8.18 -20.65
N LEU A 148 23.04 -7.30 -19.83
CA LEU A 148 23.17 -5.84 -19.98
C LEU A 148 24.63 -5.39 -19.88
N LEU A 149 25.37 -5.91 -18.89
CA LEU A 149 26.76 -5.56 -18.67
C LEU A 149 27.67 -5.98 -19.84
N LYS A 150 27.35 -7.10 -20.48
CA LYS A 150 28.13 -7.64 -21.61
C LYS A 150 27.79 -6.99 -22.95
N ASN A 151 26.56 -6.53 -23.14
CA ASN A 151 26.06 -6.13 -24.46
C ASN A 151 25.76 -4.63 -24.58
N ILE A 152 25.67 -3.90 -23.48
CA ILE A 152 25.44 -2.46 -23.50
C ILE A 152 26.78 -1.73 -23.29
N GLU A 153 27.24 -1.08 -24.32
CA GLU A 153 28.45 -0.25 -24.24
C GLU A 153 28.26 0.95 -23.30
N ASN A 154 29.35 1.49 -22.84
CA ASN A 154 29.40 2.70 -22.03
C ASN A 154 28.70 2.60 -20.66
N ASN A 155 28.42 1.36 -20.15
CA ASN A 155 28.01 1.18 -18.77
C ASN A 155 29.21 1.27 -17.82
N ASN A 156 28.96 1.68 -16.56
CA ASN A 156 29.98 1.79 -15.53
C ASN A 156 30.15 0.52 -14.66
N GLY A 157 29.48 -0.57 -15.01
CA GLY A 157 29.51 -1.83 -14.27
C GLY A 157 28.63 -1.87 -13.02
N LYS A 158 27.86 -0.83 -12.73
CA LYS A 158 26.96 -0.75 -11.56
C LYS A 158 25.49 -0.70 -11.98
N VAL A 159 24.66 -1.44 -11.27
CA VAL A 159 23.24 -1.56 -11.51
C VAL A 159 22.47 -1.20 -10.25
N GLY A 160 21.40 -0.42 -10.40
CA GLY A 160 20.36 -0.21 -9.43
C GLY A 160 19.03 -0.81 -9.92
N ALA A 161 18.18 -1.20 -8.99
CA ALA A 161 16.84 -1.65 -9.29
C ALA A 161 15.80 -0.97 -8.38
N PHE A 162 14.63 -0.65 -8.92
CA PHE A 162 13.53 -0.10 -8.14
C PHE A 162 12.19 -0.47 -8.76
N GLY A 163 11.13 -0.30 -8.00
CA GLY A 163 9.77 -0.48 -8.50
C GLY A 163 8.74 -0.21 -7.43
N ILE A 164 7.54 0.19 -7.83
CA ILE A 164 6.40 0.52 -6.97
C ILE A 164 5.36 -0.58 -7.11
N SER A 165 4.77 -1.08 -6.00
CA SER A 165 3.69 -2.06 -6.03
C SER A 165 4.21 -3.44 -6.49
N TYR A 166 3.57 -4.08 -7.44
CA TYR A 166 4.07 -5.31 -8.05
C TYR A 166 5.52 -5.18 -8.57
N PRO A 167 5.93 -4.09 -9.27
CA PRO A 167 7.36 -3.81 -9.52
C PRO A 167 8.23 -3.69 -8.26
N GLY A 168 7.67 -3.36 -7.10
CA GLY A 168 8.33 -3.40 -5.80
C GLY A 168 8.66 -4.84 -5.34
N PHE A 169 7.76 -5.79 -5.61
CA PHE A 169 8.06 -7.21 -5.46
C PHE A 169 9.24 -7.63 -6.35
N TYR A 170 9.24 -7.23 -7.64
CA TYR A 170 10.37 -7.55 -8.53
C TYR A 170 11.68 -6.89 -8.08
N ALA A 171 11.63 -5.70 -7.49
CA ALA A 171 12.80 -5.09 -6.87
C ALA A 171 13.31 -5.90 -5.66
N THR A 172 12.40 -6.42 -4.83
CA THR A 172 12.76 -7.33 -3.72
C THR A 172 13.41 -8.61 -4.28
N MET A 173 12.85 -9.21 -5.33
CA MET A 173 13.44 -10.37 -5.99
C MET A 173 14.79 -10.05 -6.64
N ALA A 174 14.98 -8.83 -7.15
CA ALA A 174 16.27 -8.38 -7.66
C ALA A 174 17.34 -8.40 -6.56
N ALA A 175 17.03 -7.93 -5.35
CA ALA A 175 17.96 -7.98 -4.22
C ALA A 175 18.38 -9.42 -3.86
N LEU A 176 17.49 -10.41 -4.10
CA LEU A 176 17.75 -11.84 -3.90
C LEU A 176 18.53 -12.50 -5.07
N SER A 177 18.74 -11.79 -6.17
CA SER A 177 19.48 -12.34 -7.32
C SER A 177 20.93 -12.67 -7.01
N GLY A 178 21.53 -11.97 -6.05
CA GLY A 178 22.93 -12.12 -5.67
C GLY A 178 23.92 -11.63 -6.73
N HIS A 179 23.48 -10.92 -7.77
CA HIS A 179 24.36 -10.42 -8.83
C HIS A 179 25.32 -9.34 -8.29
N PRO A 180 26.66 -9.47 -8.48
CA PRO A 180 27.65 -8.60 -7.83
C PRO A 180 27.59 -7.14 -8.30
N ALA A 181 27.09 -6.87 -9.49
CA ALA A 181 26.94 -5.52 -10.02
C ALA A 181 25.69 -4.79 -9.51
N LEU A 182 24.74 -5.51 -8.87
CA LEU A 182 23.55 -4.90 -8.28
C LEU A 182 23.91 -4.34 -6.91
N VAL A 183 24.11 -3.03 -6.83
CA VAL A 183 24.65 -2.37 -5.63
C VAL A 183 23.63 -1.55 -4.84
N ALA A 184 22.47 -1.22 -5.44
CA ALA A 184 21.41 -0.44 -4.80
C ALA A 184 20.03 -0.91 -5.26
N VAL A 185 19.10 -1.09 -4.31
CA VAL A 185 17.74 -1.51 -4.62
C VAL A 185 16.72 -0.73 -3.79
N SER A 186 15.66 -0.25 -4.43
CA SER A 186 14.57 0.44 -3.73
C SER A 186 13.24 -0.25 -4.02
N PRO A 187 12.80 -1.21 -3.18
CA PRO A 187 11.43 -1.70 -3.17
C PRO A 187 10.50 -0.62 -2.61
N GLN A 188 9.52 -0.21 -3.39
CA GLN A 188 8.61 0.89 -3.05
C GLN A 188 7.19 0.36 -3.02
N ALA A 189 6.46 0.56 -1.91
CA ALA A 189 5.19 -0.11 -1.66
C ALA A 189 5.24 -1.56 -2.19
N PRO A 190 6.21 -2.37 -1.72
CA PRO A 190 6.42 -3.68 -2.31
C PRO A 190 5.33 -4.65 -1.88
N VAL A 191 4.75 -5.35 -2.82
CA VAL A 191 3.98 -6.57 -2.53
C VAL A 191 4.90 -7.58 -1.87
N THR A 192 4.58 -8.01 -0.66
CA THR A 192 5.38 -8.98 0.08
C THR A 192 4.60 -10.20 0.52
N GLU A 193 3.30 -10.03 0.79
CA GLU A 193 2.47 -11.09 1.33
C GLU A 193 0.97 -10.77 1.18
N TRP A 194 0.26 -11.54 0.39
CA TRP A 194 -1.12 -11.26 -0.05
C TRP A 194 -2.25 -11.83 0.82
N PHE A 195 -1.93 -12.51 1.92
CA PHE A 195 -2.95 -13.04 2.82
C PHE A 195 -3.08 -12.25 4.13
N LEU A 196 -1.99 -11.59 4.55
CA LEU A 196 -1.93 -10.92 5.85
C LEU A 196 -2.13 -9.41 5.76
N GLY A 197 -1.68 -8.73 4.68
CA GLY A 197 -1.76 -7.29 4.70
C GLY A 197 -1.44 -6.51 3.44
N ASP A 198 -1.08 -7.15 2.33
CA ASP A 198 -0.87 -6.49 1.04
C ASP A 198 -2.02 -6.79 0.09
N ASP A 199 -2.44 -5.83 -0.74
CA ASP A 199 -3.41 -5.88 -1.85
C ASP A 199 -4.71 -6.62 -1.56
N PHE A 200 -4.67 -7.97 -1.46
CA PHE A 200 -5.85 -8.80 -1.66
C PHE A 200 -6.46 -9.37 -0.39
N HIS A 201 -5.73 -9.43 0.71
CA HIS A 201 -6.33 -9.72 2.02
C HIS A 201 -5.64 -8.89 3.11
N HIS A 202 -6.44 -8.45 4.07
CA HIS A 202 -5.97 -7.93 5.33
C HIS A 202 -6.44 -8.82 6.47
N ASN A 203 -5.52 -9.42 7.20
CA ASN A 203 -5.80 -10.35 8.29
C ASN A 203 -6.87 -11.40 7.92
N GLY A 204 -6.78 -11.95 6.70
CA GLY A 204 -7.66 -12.97 6.15
C GLY A 204 -9.01 -12.48 5.64
N ALA A 205 -9.34 -11.20 5.70
CA ALA A 205 -10.48 -10.60 5.02
C ALA A 205 -10.10 -10.26 3.58
N LEU A 206 -10.91 -10.67 2.60
CA LEU A 206 -10.65 -10.39 1.19
C LEU A 206 -10.92 -8.92 0.89
N MET A 207 -9.94 -8.23 0.30
CA MET A 207 -10.08 -6.86 -0.21
C MET A 207 -10.81 -6.93 -1.57
N LEU A 208 -12.13 -7.07 -1.49
CA LEU A 208 -12.99 -7.47 -2.61
C LEU A 208 -12.91 -6.52 -3.79
N MET A 209 -13.03 -5.23 -3.53
CA MET A 209 -13.13 -4.23 -4.59
C MET A 209 -11.83 -4.15 -5.39
N ASP A 210 -10.69 -4.17 -4.71
CA ASP A 210 -9.38 -4.13 -5.35
C ASP A 210 -9.09 -5.45 -6.07
N GLY A 211 -9.27 -6.59 -5.41
CA GLY A 211 -9.03 -7.89 -6.01
C GLY A 211 -9.87 -8.13 -7.27
N PHE A 212 -11.18 -7.83 -7.21
CA PHE A 212 -12.05 -8.02 -8.36
C PHE A 212 -11.72 -7.05 -9.51
N SER A 213 -11.64 -5.75 -9.23
CA SER A 213 -11.40 -4.76 -10.29
C SER A 213 -10.04 -4.93 -10.98
N PHE A 214 -9.01 -5.31 -10.23
CA PHE A 214 -7.68 -5.56 -10.76
C PHE A 214 -7.64 -6.80 -11.66
N TYR A 215 -8.12 -7.94 -11.15
CA TYR A 215 -8.01 -9.21 -11.87
C TYR A 215 -8.95 -9.34 -13.07
N THR A 216 -10.06 -8.61 -13.12
CA THR A 216 -10.93 -8.57 -14.31
C THR A 216 -10.19 -8.19 -15.59
N ARG A 217 -9.07 -7.48 -15.47
CA ARG A 217 -8.24 -7.04 -16.60
C ARG A 217 -6.83 -7.61 -16.54
N PHE A 218 -6.18 -7.54 -15.38
CA PHE A 218 -4.80 -7.99 -15.21
C PHE A 218 -4.67 -9.50 -15.38
N GLY A 219 -5.56 -10.28 -14.78
CA GLY A 219 -5.52 -11.74 -14.77
C GLY A 219 -5.91 -12.42 -16.09
N VAL A 220 -6.44 -11.69 -17.09
CA VAL A 220 -6.86 -12.29 -18.37
C VAL A 220 -5.66 -12.95 -19.05
N PRO A 221 -5.76 -14.25 -19.41
CA PRO A 221 -4.67 -15.01 -20.05
C PRO A 221 -4.19 -14.38 -21.36
N ARG A 222 -2.90 -14.44 -21.58
CA ARG A 222 -2.24 -14.01 -22.82
C ARG A 222 -1.41 -15.15 -23.37
N PRO A 223 -1.96 -15.94 -24.30
CA PRO A 223 -1.29 -17.12 -24.83
C PRO A 223 -0.05 -16.81 -25.67
N ASN A 224 0.01 -15.59 -26.24
CA ASN A 224 1.12 -15.12 -27.08
C ASN A 224 1.55 -13.73 -26.63
N PRO A 225 2.79 -13.29 -26.96
CA PRO A 225 3.21 -11.91 -26.73
C PRO A 225 2.23 -10.90 -27.36
N VAL A 226 1.80 -9.90 -26.57
CA VAL A 226 0.83 -8.87 -26.96
C VAL A 226 1.28 -7.49 -26.51
N LYS A 227 0.95 -6.45 -27.27
CA LYS A 227 1.34 -5.07 -26.98
C LYS A 227 0.38 -4.34 -26.04
N THR A 228 -0.83 -4.85 -25.85
CA THR A 228 -1.90 -4.19 -25.09
C THR A 228 -2.61 -5.19 -24.18
N TYR A 229 -3.34 -4.68 -23.22
CA TYR A 229 -4.26 -5.51 -22.43
C TYR A 229 -5.34 -6.11 -23.32
N VAL A 230 -5.68 -7.37 -23.04
CA VAL A 230 -6.78 -8.08 -23.70
C VAL A 230 -8.00 -7.98 -22.81
N GLY A 231 -9.15 -7.69 -23.34
CA GLY A 231 -10.49 -7.78 -22.74
C GLY A 231 -10.60 -7.82 -21.21
N GLY A 232 -11.73 -8.22 -20.70
CA GLY A 232 -12.01 -8.37 -19.28
C GLY A 232 -13.41 -7.89 -18.94
N TYR A 233 -13.89 -8.24 -17.75
CA TYR A 233 -15.18 -7.80 -17.25
C TYR A 233 -15.16 -6.28 -16.99
N GLN A 234 -16.22 -5.60 -17.39
CA GLN A 234 -16.39 -4.16 -17.15
C GLN A 234 -17.48 -3.97 -16.10
N ILE A 235 -17.15 -3.39 -14.97
CA ILE A 235 -18.14 -2.98 -13.95
C ILE A 235 -19.04 -1.92 -14.56
N LYS A 236 -20.36 -2.15 -14.50
CA LYS A 236 -21.37 -1.23 -15.03
C LYS A 236 -22.02 -0.45 -13.87
N GLY A 237 -22.25 0.84 -14.08
CA GLY A 237 -22.86 1.74 -13.13
C GLY A 237 -21.85 2.58 -12.37
N ASP A 238 -22.37 3.56 -11.64
CA ASP A 238 -21.57 4.61 -10.98
C ASP A 238 -21.40 4.39 -9.47
N ASP A 239 -22.08 3.37 -8.92
CA ASP A 239 -22.11 3.06 -7.49
C ASP A 239 -21.53 1.67 -7.22
N ASN A 240 -20.30 1.62 -6.77
CA ASN A 240 -19.60 0.38 -6.44
C ASN A 240 -20.26 -0.34 -5.25
N TYR A 241 -20.73 0.41 -4.23
CA TYR A 241 -21.42 -0.20 -3.09
C TYR A 241 -22.63 -1.00 -3.54
N GLN A 242 -23.50 -0.39 -4.34
CA GLN A 242 -24.70 -1.06 -4.86
C GLN A 242 -24.37 -2.17 -5.85
N PHE A 243 -23.31 -2.02 -6.65
CA PHE A 243 -22.85 -3.08 -7.56
C PHE A 243 -22.50 -4.35 -6.79
N TYR A 244 -21.58 -4.27 -5.82
CA TYR A 244 -21.14 -5.43 -5.06
C TYR A 244 -22.23 -5.99 -4.14
N LEU A 245 -23.08 -5.13 -3.58
CA LEU A 245 -24.21 -5.59 -2.76
C LEU A 245 -25.20 -6.43 -3.57
N ARG A 246 -25.55 -6.00 -4.79
CA ARG A 246 -26.42 -6.77 -5.69
C ARG A 246 -25.74 -8.02 -6.27
N ALA A 247 -24.44 -7.99 -6.48
CA ALA A 247 -23.68 -9.17 -6.90
C ALA A 247 -23.77 -10.30 -5.85
N GLY A 248 -23.88 -9.96 -4.57
CA GLY A 248 -24.15 -10.90 -3.50
C GLY A 248 -22.90 -11.60 -2.98
N SER A 249 -22.94 -12.92 -2.90
CA SER A 249 -21.84 -13.77 -2.39
C SER A 249 -20.64 -13.83 -3.34
N LEU A 250 -19.48 -14.22 -2.81
CA LEU A 250 -18.27 -14.44 -3.64
C LEU A 250 -18.50 -15.51 -4.70
N THR A 251 -19.35 -16.49 -4.44
CA THR A 251 -19.79 -17.50 -5.42
C THR A 251 -20.44 -16.86 -6.66
N ASN A 252 -21.22 -15.81 -6.49
CA ASN A 252 -21.82 -15.07 -7.60
C ASN A 252 -20.78 -14.17 -8.30
N ILE A 253 -19.89 -13.54 -7.54
CA ILE A 253 -18.79 -12.72 -8.09
C ILE A 253 -17.86 -13.55 -8.94
N ALA A 254 -17.58 -14.81 -8.55
CA ALA A 254 -16.80 -15.75 -9.36
C ALA A 254 -17.42 -15.98 -10.75
N LYS A 255 -18.75 -16.03 -10.85
CA LYS A 255 -19.44 -16.17 -12.15
C LYS A 255 -19.21 -14.95 -13.06
N LEU A 256 -19.10 -13.75 -12.49
CA LEU A 256 -18.76 -12.52 -13.23
C LEU A 256 -17.30 -12.53 -13.67
N MET A 257 -16.39 -13.05 -12.87
CA MET A 257 -14.97 -13.17 -13.19
C MET A 257 -14.73 -14.18 -14.32
N GLY A 258 -15.52 -15.24 -14.36
CA GLY A 258 -15.38 -16.35 -15.31
C GLY A 258 -14.22 -17.30 -14.94
N ASP A 259 -14.03 -18.32 -15.80
CA ASP A 259 -13.12 -19.45 -15.50
C ASP A 259 -11.69 -19.27 -16.01
N SER A 260 -11.38 -18.19 -16.72
CA SER A 260 -10.09 -18.04 -17.38
C SER A 260 -8.98 -17.50 -16.48
N ILE A 261 -9.31 -16.85 -15.36
CA ILE A 261 -8.35 -16.15 -14.51
C ILE A 261 -7.84 -17.09 -13.41
N LYS A 262 -6.59 -17.53 -13.58
CA LYS A 262 -5.97 -18.53 -12.70
C LYS A 262 -5.94 -18.06 -11.24
N PHE A 263 -5.46 -16.84 -10.97
CA PHE A 263 -5.32 -16.35 -9.60
C PHE A 263 -6.66 -16.27 -8.85
N TRP A 264 -7.76 -15.96 -9.55
CA TRP A 264 -9.08 -15.99 -8.94
C TRP A 264 -9.48 -17.40 -8.47
N LYS A 265 -9.11 -18.42 -9.26
CA LYS A 265 -9.28 -19.83 -8.85
C LYS A 265 -8.38 -20.20 -7.68
N ASP A 266 -7.15 -19.68 -7.66
CA ASP A 266 -6.22 -19.91 -6.56
C ASP A 266 -6.77 -19.35 -5.24
N LEU A 267 -7.43 -18.17 -5.23
CA LEU A 267 -8.11 -17.62 -4.05
C LEU A 267 -9.13 -18.61 -3.46
N TYR A 268 -9.94 -19.25 -4.32
CA TYR A 268 -10.96 -20.22 -3.91
C TYR A 268 -10.37 -21.55 -3.44
N ALA A 269 -9.23 -21.93 -3.99
CA ALA A 269 -8.52 -23.15 -3.62
C ALA A 269 -7.75 -23.01 -2.29
N HIS A 270 -7.36 -21.80 -1.93
CA HIS A 270 -6.49 -21.50 -0.79
C HIS A 270 -7.14 -20.51 0.20
N PRO A 271 -8.27 -20.89 0.85
CA PRO A 271 -9.06 -20.00 1.72
C PRO A 271 -8.41 -19.70 3.07
N ASN A 272 -7.31 -20.35 3.41
CA ASN A 272 -6.53 -20.19 4.64
C ASN A 272 -5.06 -19.91 4.29
N TYR A 273 -4.28 -19.45 5.26
CA TYR A 273 -2.84 -19.21 5.11
C TYR A 273 -2.05 -20.53 5.03
N ASP A 274 -2.18 -21.22 3.92
CA ASP A 274 -1.51 -22.48 3.66
C ASP A 274 -0.14 -22.30 2.94
N THR A 275 0.46 -23.41 2.52
CA THR A 275 1.76 -23.42 1.84
C THR A 275 1.77 -22.62 0.53
N PHE A 276 0.62 -22.41 -0.12
CA PHE A 276 0.51 -21.58 -1.33
C PHE A 276 0.86 -20.12 -1.02
N TRP A 277 0.27 -19.54 0.03
CA TRP A 277 0.54 -18.17 0.47
C TRP A 277 1.92 -18.06 1.10
N GLN A 278 2.29 -19.00 1.97
CA GLN A 278 3.60 -19.01 2.65
C GLN A 278 4.78 -19.01 1.67
N ALA A 279 4.67 -19.77 0.56
CA ALA A 279 5.70 -19.81 -0.48
C ALA A 279 5.83 -18.47 -1.23
N ARG A 280 4.75 -17.67 -1.29
CA ARG A 280 4.69 -16.36 -1.93
C ARG A 280 5.07 -15.20 -1.01
N ASN A 281 5.30 -15.47 0.25
CA ASN A 281 5.79 -14.48 1.19
C ASN A 281 7.28 -14.17 0.95
N ALA A 282 7.54 -13.08 0.24
CA ALA A 282 8.90 -12.66 -0.14
C ALA A 282 9.82 -12.44 1.07
N ARG A 283 9.26 -12.00 2.20
CA ARG A 283 9.99 -11.70 3.44
C ARG A 283 10.65 -12.93 4.07
N ASN A 284 10.16 -14.12 3.75
CA ASN A 284 10.76 -15.37 4.25
C ASN A 284 12.20 -15.56 3.74
N ASN A 285 12.54 -14.95 2.61
CA ASN A 285 13.75 -15.22 1.86
C ASN A 285 14.79 -14.08 1.89
N VAL A 286 14.53 -12.96 2.55
CA VAL A 286 15.40 -11.76 2.54
C VAL A 286 16.63 -11.89 3.45
N THR A 287 17.38 -12.97 3.26
CA THR A 287 18.61 -13.27 4.00
C THR A 287 19.83 -13.13 3.07
N GLY A 288 20.93 -12.62 3.58
CA GLY A 288 22.17 -12.46 2.81
C GLY A 288 22.07 -11.40 1.71
N ILE A 289 21.26 -10.40 1.90
CA ILE A 289 21.11 -9.24 1.01
C ILE A 289 22.47 -8.55 0.83
N LYS A 290 22.83 -8.25 -0.40
CA LYS A 290 24.11 -7.60 -0.73
C LYS A 290 23.97 -6.13 -1.09
N PRO A 291 22.99 -5.71 -1.94
CA PRO A 291 22.84 -4.31 -2.29
C PRO A 291 22.39 -3.46 -1.11
N ALA A 292 22.69 -2.16 -1.16
CA ALA A 292 22.06 -1.19 -0.27
C ALA A 292 20.55 -1.14 -0.55
N MET A 293 19.74 -1.15 0.51
CA MET A 293 18.28 -1.19 0.44
C MET A 293 17.68 0.15 0.87
N LEU A 294 16.73 0.67 0.08
CA LEU A 294 15.90 1.82 0.42
C LEU A 294 14.43 1.42 0.25
N VAL A 295 13.79 0.98 1.33
CA VAL A 295 12.37 0.63 1.34
C VAL A 295 11.54 1.91 1.44
N VAL A 296 10.50 2.03 0.64
CA VAL A 296 9.65 3.23 0.59
C VAL A 296 8.18 2.85 0.64
N GLY A 297 7.38 3.65 1.33
CA GLY A 297 5.93 3.46 1.34
C GLY A 297 5.17 4.71 1.73
N GLY A 298 3.85 4.60 1.69
CA GLY A 298 2.92 5.64 2.07
C GLY A 298 2.18 5.33 3.37
N LEU A 299 2.07 6.29 4.29
CA LEU A 299 1.26 6.13 5.49
C LEU A 299 -0.25 5.98 5.16
N TYR A 300 -0.68 6.49 4.02
CA TYR A 300 -2.05 6.38 3.52
C TYR A 300 -2.15 5.48 2.27
N ASP A 301 -1.20 4.56 2.14
CA ASP A 301 -1.25 3.53 1.12
C ASP A 301 -2.24 2.44 1.55
N ALA A 302 -3.28 2.26 0.74
CA ALA A 302 -4.35 1.31 1.01
C ALA A 302 -4.09 -0.09 0.41
N GLU A 303 -2.95 -0.26 -0.28
CA GLU A 303 -2.58 -1.49 -0.97
C GLU A 303 -1.39 -2.16 -0.25
N ASP A 304 -0.24 -1.47 -0.17
CA ASP A 304 1.02 -2.08 0.27
C ASP A 304 1.73 -1.32 1.41
N CYS A 305 0.98 -0.62 2.27
CA CYS A 305 1.54 0.00 3.48
C CYS A 305 2.20 -1.05 4.39
N TYR A 306 1.54 -2.20 4.55
CA TYR A 306 2.01 -3.34 5.34
C TYR A 306 3.33 -3.89 4.78
N GLY A 307 3.40 -4.12 3.46
CA GLY A 307 4.57 -4.67 2.79
C GLY A 307 5.82 -3.83 2.97
N ALA A 308 5.70 -2.49 2.91
CA ALA A 308 6.83 -1.60 3.13
C ALA A 308 7.42 -1.75 4.54
N TRP A 309 6.58 -1.66 5.58
CA TRP A 309 7.02 -1.81 6.97
C TRP A 309 7.62 -3.19 7.25
N ARG A 310 6.91 -4.25 6.84
CA ARG A 310 7.31 -5.62 7.17
C ARG A 310 8.49 -6.12 6.34
N LEU A 311 8.71 -5.58 5.14
CA LEU A 311 9.93 -5.89 4.38
C LEU A 311 11.17 -5.27 5.05
N TYR A 312 11.09 -3.98 5.41
CA TYR A 312 12.16 -3.31 6.13
C TYR A 312 12.53 -4.09 7.41
N GLU A 313 11.55 -4.40 8.25
CA GLU A 313 11.72 -5.16 9.48
C GLU A 313 12.36 -6.54 9.24
N ALA A 314 11.89 -7.28 8.24
CA ALA A 314 12.43 -8.60 7.89
C ALA A 314 13.89 -8.53 7.45
N ILE A 315 14.29 -7.48 6.73
CA ILE A 315 15.68 -7.27 6.33
C ILE A 315 16.54 -6.98 7.56
N GLU A 316 16.09 -6.12 8.48
CA GLU A 316 16.78 -5.84 9.74
C GLU A 316 17.01 -7.09 10.58
N GLN A 317 15.97 -7.91 10.72
CA GLN A 317 16.04 -9.13 11.54
C GLN A 317 16.92 -10.24 10.95
N LYS A 318 17.04 -10.32 9.62
CA LYS A 318 17.65 -11.46 8.93
C LYS A 318 19.05 -11.19 8.38
N ASN A 319 19.52 -9.96 8.47
CA ASN A 319 20.84 -9.57 7.95
C ASN A 319 21.70 -8.93 9.05
N PRO A 320 23.04 -8.85 8.87
CA PRO A 320 23.91 -8.19 9.81
C PRO A 320 23.55 -6.70 9.98
N ALA A 321 23.75 -6.14 11.17
CA ALA A 321 23.55 -4.72 11.46
C ALA A 321 24.39 -3.77 10.58
N SER A 322 25.40 -4.27 9.86
CA SER A 322 26.18 -3.51 8.87
C SER A 322 25.49 -3.42 7.49
N GLN A 323 24.38 -4.14 7.28
CA GLN A 323 23.60 -4.04 6.05
C GLN A 323 22.99 -2.65 5.95
N PHE A 324 23.24 -1.97 4.82
CA PHE A 324 22.56 -0.70 4.56
C PHE A 324 21.10 -0.98 4.21
N ASN A 325 20.19 -0.74 5.14
CA ASN A 325 18.76 -0.89 4.94
C ASN A 325 18.06 0.31 5.59
N LYS A 326 17.37 1.12 4.80
CA LYS A 326 16.68 2.33 5.24
C LYS A 326 15.22 2.29 4.84
N ILE A 327 14.36 2.93 5.65
CA ILE A 327 12.94 3.08 5.34
C ILE A 327 12.54 4.55 5.24
N VAL A 328 11.70 4.85 4.25
CA VAL A 328 11.05 6.16 4.10
C VAL A 328 9.55 5.98 3.99
N MET A 329 8.81 6.59 4.90
CA MET A 329 7.35 6.57 4.90
C MET A 329 6.81 8.00 4.88
N GLY A 330 6.24 8.39 3.74
CA GLY A 330 5.62 9.71 3.58
C GLY A 330 4.11 9.67 3.75
N PRO A 331 3.45 10.83 3.77
CA PRO A 331 2.00 10.93 3.94
C PRO A 331 1.25 10.70 2.61
N TRP A 332 1.56 9.60 1.95
CA TRP A 332 1.19 9.33 0.57
C TRP A 332 0.16 8.21 0.45
N TYR A 333 -0.71 8.34 -0.57
CA TYR A 333 -1.42 7.19 -1.12
C TYR A 333 -0.48 6.37 -2.02
N HIS A 334 -0.93 5.20 -2.47
CA HIS A 334 -0.16 4.26 -3.29
C HIS A 334 0.52 4.92 -4.49
N GLY A 335 1.86 5.04 -4.48
CA GLY A 335 2.66 5.62 -5.55
C GLY A 335 2.67 7.15 -5.63
N GLN A 336 2.07 7.90 -4.70
CA GLN A 336 2.00 9.37 -4.76
C GLN A 336 3.38 10.04 -4.76
N TRP A 337 4.39 9.44 -4.15
CA TRP A 337 5.77 9.96 -4.16
C TRP A 337 6.42 10.02 -5.54
N ALA A 338 5.88 9.28 -6.51
CA ALA A 338 6.31 9.30 -7.90
C ALA A 338 5.39 10.14 -8.81
N SER A 339 4.36 10.78 -8.26
CA SER A 339 3.42 11.61 -9.03
C SER A 339 3.95 13.02 -9.26
N ASN A 340 3.41 13.70 -10.26
CA ASN A 340 3.69 15.12 -10.54
C ASN A 340 2.92 16.08 -9.62
N GLU A 341 2.08 15.57 -8.72
CA GLU A 341 1.27 16.37 -7.79
C GLU A 341 2.09 16.98 -6.64
N GLY A 342 3.31 16.46 -6.42
CA GLY A 342 4.24 16.93 -5.39
C GLY A 342 3.91 16.46 -3.97
N GLY A 343 2.78 15.78 -3.73
CA GLY A 343 2.41 15.21 -2.44
C GLY A 343 2.11 16.23 -1.35
N ALA A 344 1.58 17.41 -1.69
CA ALA A 344 1.28 18.46 -0.71
C ALA A 344 -0.02 18.20 0.08
N ARG A 345 -0.89 17.31 -0.43
CA ARG A 345 -2.18 17.00 0.17
C ARG A 345 -2.70 15.62 -0.27
N LEU A 346 -3.62 15.10 0.52
CA LEU A 346 -4.44 13.94 0.19
C LEU A 346 -5.86 14.18 0.74
N GLY A 347 -6.86 14.25 -0.13
CA GLY A 347 -8.23 14.52 0.26
C GLY A 347 -8.35 15.75 1.18
N ASN A 348 -8.79 15.52 2.41
CA ASN A 348 -8.98 16.53 3.45
C ASN A 348 -7.70 16.87 4.23
N ALA A 349 -6.63 16.09 4.08
CA ALA A 349 -5.36 16.33 4.76
C ALA A 349 -4.43 17.20 3.93
N THR A 350 -3.87 18.26 4.55
CA THR A 350 -2.82 19.11 3.96
C THR A 350 -1.52 18.93 4.73
N PHE A 351 -0.40 18.83 4.02
CA PHE A 351 0.91 18.52 4.62
C PHE A 351 1.83 19.75 4.66
N LYS A 352 1.37 20.90 4.21
CA LYS A 352 2.06 22.22 4.23
C LYS A 352 3.41 22.23 3.48
N GLN A 353 3.73 21.19 2.74
CA GLN A 353 4.96 21.05 1.94
C GLN A 353 4.78 20.03 0.83
N ARG A 354 5.59 20.14 -0.22
CA ARG A 354 5.61 19.20 -1.36
C ARG A 354 6.46 17.97 -0.99
N THR A 355 5.83 17.03 -0.28
CA THR A 355 6.51 15.89 0.36
C THR A 355 7.15 14.94 -0.64
N SER A 356 6.54 14.73 -1.82
CA SER A 356 7.08 13.88 -2.88
C SER A 356 8.32 14.49 -3.52
N ASP A 357 8.28 15.81 -3.80
CA ASP A 357 9.44 16.52 -4.36
C ASP A 357 10.61 16.52 -3.36
N TRP A 358 10.29 16.71 -2.07
CA TRP A 358 11.31 16.69 -1.02
C TRP A 358 11.99 15.31 -0.97
N TYR A 359 11.22 14.23 -0.96
CA TYR A 359 11.73 12.87 -0.94
C TYR A 359 12.63 12.57 -2.15
N GLN A 360 12.16 12.86 -3.36
CA GLN A 360 12.90 12.59 -4.58
C GLN A 360 14.25 13.32 -4.62
N ASN A 361 14.25 14.61 -4.25
CA ASN A 361 15.44 15.44 -4.34
C ASN A 361 16.44 15.24 -3.19
N ASN A 362 15.96 14.85 -2.01
CA ASN A 362 16.81 14.77 -0.81
C ASN A 362 17.17 13.33 -0.42
N ILE A 363 16.42 12.31 -0.90
CA ILE A 363 16.64 10.92 -0.50
C ILE A 363 16.85 10.01 -1.72
N GLU A 364 15.86 9.87 -2.60
CA GLU A 364 15.88 8.82 -3.62
C GLU A 364 16.99 9.04 -4.66
N VAL A 365 17.04 10.20 -5.29
CA VAL A 365 18.07 10.51 -6.28
C VAL A 365 19.46 10.55 -5.63
N PRO A 366 19.68 11.17 -4.47
CA PRO A 366 20.94 11.08 -3.75
C PRO A 366 21.38 9.65 -3.40
N PHE A 367 20.45 8.77 -2.99
CA PHE A 367 20.72 7.36 -2.69
C PHE A 367 21.29 6.65 -3.91
N PHE A 368 20.64 6.71 -5.06
CA PHE A 368 21.14 6.08 -6.27
C PHE A 368 22.42 6.75 -6.79
N ASN A 369 22.53 8.07 -6.76
CA ASN A 369 23.75 8.77 -7.18
C ASN A 369 24.97 8.38 -6.32
N TYR A 370 24.78 8.23 -5.02
CA TYR A 370 25.85 7.80 -4.12
C TYR A 370 26.34 6.39 -4.46
N HIS A 371 25.43 5.41 -4.49
CA HIS A 371 25.82 4.01 -4.69
C HIS A 371 26.27 3.70 -6.12
N LEU A 372 25.66 4.32 -7.12
CA LEU A 372 25.88 4.00 -8.52
C LEU A 372 26.92 4.87 -9.20
N LYS A 373 27.07 6.12 -8.77
CA LYS A 373 28.02 7.09 -9.35
C LYS A 373 29.13 7.50 -8.39
N GLY A 374 29.01 7.20 -7.10
CA GLY A 374 29.90 7.72 -6.06
C GLY A 374 29.78 9.25 -5.85
N LYS A 375 28.61 9.82 -6.19
CA LYS A 375 28.33 11.25 -6.07
C LYS A 375 27.47 11.55 -4.83
N GLY A 376 27.79 12.62 -4.11
CA GLY A 376 27.03 13.08 -2.95
C GLY A 376 27.42 12.39 -1.64
N ASN A 377 26.60 12.58 -0.62
CA ASN A 377 26.77 12.02 0.71
C ASN A 377 25.40 11.63 1.29
N ILE A 378 25.26 10.37 1.72
CA ILE A 378 24.07 9.84 2.36
C ILE A 378 24.29 9.49 3.83
N ASN A 379 25.43 9.85 4.42
CA ASN A 379 25.73 9.56 5.83
C ASN A 379 24.76 10.25 6.80
N GLN A 380 24.03 11.26 6.35
CA GLN A 380 23.01 11.96 7.14
C GLN A 380 21.64 11.23 7.12
N LEU A 381 21.46 10.26 6.21
CA LEU A 381 20.22 9.48 6.15
C LEU A 381 20.21 8.48 7.30
N LYS A 382 19.37 8.76 8.30
CA LYS A 382 19.19 7.86 9.43
C LYS A 382 18.44 6.59 8.98
N GLU A 383 18.24 5.67 9.92
CA GLU A 383 17.61 4.37 9.70
C GLU A 383 16.19 4.51 9.12
N ALA A 384 15.38 5.34 9.76
CA ALA A 384 14.03 5.60 9.32
C ALA A 384 13.78 7.10 9.14
N THR A 385 13.22 7.48 7.99
CA THR A 385 12.72 8.82 7.70
C THR A 385 11.21 8.75 7.51
N VAL A 386 10.47 9.23 8.50
CA VAL A 386 9.01 9.08 8.54
C VAL A 386 8.33 10.43 8.70
N PHE A 387 7.29 10.67 7.92
CA PHE A 387 6.51 11.90 8.03
C PHE A 387 5.57 11.81 9.23
N MET A 388 5.65 12.80 10.12
CA MET A 388 4.74 12.90 11.25
C MET A 388 3.54 13.76 10.88
N THR A 389 2.41 13.12 10.61
CA THR A 389 1.15 13.80 10.34
C THR A 389 0.63 14.49 11.59
N GLY A 390 -0.21 15.51 11.46
CA GLY A 390 -0.63 16.39 12.56
C GLY A 390 0.39 17.51 12.87
N LYS A 391 1.68 17.18 13.00
CA LYS A 391 2.78 18.18 13.01
C LYS A 391 3.24 18.56 11.62
N ASN A 392 3.02 17.71 10.63
CA ASN A 392 3.37 17.89 9.23
C ASN A 392 4.87 18.16 9.01
N GLU A 393 5.70 17.32 9.60
CA GLU A 393 7.16 17.41 9.53
C GLU A 393 7.82 16.05 9.30
N TRP A 394 8.94 16.04 8.58
CA TRP A 394 9.79 14.86 8.47
C TRP A 394 10.57 14.63 9.76
N LYS A 395 10.51 13.39 10.27
CA LYS A 395 11.30 12.93 11.40
C LYS A 395 12.30 11.87 10.96
N GLN A 396 13.46 11.89 11.56
CA GLN A 396 14.50 10.88 11.33
C GLN A 396 14.85 10.18 12.64
N TYR A 397 14.84 8.85 12.59
CA TYR A 397 15.10 8.00 13.74
C TYR A 397 16.26 7.05 13.45
N ASP A 398 17.02 6.72 14.49
CA ASP A 398 18.15 5.78 14.42
C ASP A 398 17.70 4.31 14.41
N VAL A 399 16.45 4.05 14.76
CA VAL A 399 15.78 2.74 14.75
C VAL A 399 14.28 2.95 14.57
N TRP A 400 13.59 2.00 13.95
CA TRP A 400 12.14 2.01 13.88
C TRP A 400 11.53 0.73 14.48
N PRO A 401 10.46 0.81 15.32
CA PRO A 401 9.93 2.05 15.91
C PRO A 401 10.94 2.75 16.82
N PRO A 402 10.79 4.07 17.08
CA PRO A 402 11.69 4.81 17.97
C PRO A 402 11.75 4.17 19.37
N ALA A 403 12.94 4.05 19.93
CA ALA A 403 13.14 3.43 21.24
C ALA A 403 12.44 4.19 22.40
N GLU A 404 12.15 5.46 22.18
CA GLU A 404 11.44 6.34 23.12
C GLU A 404 9.92 6.13 23.10
N ALA A 405 9.37 5.53 22.05
CA ALA A 405 7.96 5.16 22.00
C ALA A 405 7.68 4.02 23.00
N LYS A 406 6.67 4.20 23.85
CA LYS A 406 6.30 3.22 24.88
C LYS A 406 4.84 2.82 24.71
N ASP A 407 4.59 1.54 24.73
CA ASP A 407 3.25 1.00 24.66
C ASP A 407 2.41 1.40 25.85
N GLN A 408 1.28 2.03 25.59
CA GLN A 408 0.29 2.43 26.59
C GLN A 408 -1.09 1.92 26.16
N SER A 409 -1.81 1.33 27.13
CA SER A 409 -3.16 0.81 26.88
C SER A 409 -4.21 1.91 27.07
N LEU A 410 -4.92 2.25 26.00
CA LEU A 410 -6.08 3.13 26.00
C LEU A 410 -7.34 2.25 26.10
N TYR A 411 -7.98 2.22 27.27
CA TYR A 411 -9.09 1.33 27.57
C TYR A 411 -10.44 1.92 27.16
N PHE A 412 -11.30 1.07 26.61
CA PHE A 412 -12.71 1.37 26.43
C PHE A 412 -13.41 1.45 27.80
N GLN A 413 -14.31 2.42 27.96
CA GLN A 413 -15.03 2.71 29.19
C GLN A 413 -16.54 2.76 28.96
N PRO A 414 -17.38 2.57 30.01
CA PRO A 414 -18.79 2.92 29.95
C PRO A 414 -19.01 4.37 29.50
N GLY A 415 -20.14 4.64 28.86
CA GLY A 415 -20.46 6.00 28.39
C GLY A 415 -19.72 6.41 27.11
N LYS A 416 -19.21 5.44 26.33
CA LYS A 416 -18.49 5.69 25.07
C LYS A 416 -17.20 6.53 25.25
N GLN A 417 -16.52 6.36 26.37
CA GLN A 417 -15.30 7.07 26.69
C GLN A 417 -14.06 6.17 26.51
N LEU A 418 -12.90 6.80 26.33
CA LEU A 418 -11.58 6.18 26.36
C LEU A 418 -10.77 6.73 27.52
N SER A 419 -9.99 5.87 28.20
CA SER A 419 -9.15 6.27 29.33
C SER A 419 -7.88 5.44 29.41
N TRP A 420 -6.80 6.04 29.88
CA TRP A 420 -5.56 5.35 30.23
C TRP A 420 -5.68 4.51 31.51
N ILE A 421 -6.80 4.64 32.23
CA ILE A 421 -7.09 3.90 33.45
C ILE A 421 -7.97 2.71 33.11
N LYS A 422 -7.58 1.52 33.55
CA LYS A 422 -8.36 0.30 33.36
C LYS A 422 -9.76 0.44 33.99
N PRO A 423 -10.85 -0.03 33.32
CA PRO A 423 -12.19 0.06 33.90
C PRO A 423 -12.32 -0.72 35.21
N ALA A 424 -13.07 -0.16 36.15
CA ALA A 424 -13.32 -0.76 37.46
C ALA A 424 -14.71 -1.39 37.60
N THR A 425 -15.62 -1.20 36.63
CA THR A 425 -16.97 -1.75 36.62
C THR A 425 -16.97 -3.28 36.55
N THR A 426 -17.89 -3.92 37.24
CA THR A 426 -17.94 -5.40 37.33
C THR A 426 -18.55 -6.06 36.09
N ALA A 427 -19.41 -5.34 35.37
CA ALA A 427 -20.00 -5.78 34.11
C ALA A 427 -20.35 -4.57 33.25
N ALA A 428 -19.76 -4.48 32.06
CA ALA A 428 -20.07 -3.44 31.08
C ALA A 428 -19.71 -3.92 29.67
N ALA A 429 -20.62 -3.72 28.75
CA ALA A 429 -20.42 -4.00 27.34
C ALA A 429 -21.23 -3.02 26.47
N SER A 430 -20.72 -2.71 25.30
CA SER A 430 -21.43 -1.99 24.25
C SER A 430 -21.86 -2.97 23.16
N THR A 431 -23.12 -2.89 22.75
CA THR A 431 -23.74 -3.86 21.83
C THR A 431 -24.12 -3.18 20.52
N TYR A 432 -23.91 -3.88 19.40
CA TYR A 432 -24.41 -3.51 18.08
C TYR A 432 -24.84 -4.76 17.31
N VAL A 433 -25.63 -4.55 16.26
CA VAL A 433 -26.02 -5.61 15.33
C VAL A 433 -25.34 -5.35 13.99
N SER A 434 -24.53 -6.29 13.54
CA SER A 434 -23.98 -6.28 12.19
C SER A 434 -24.92 -7.03 11.26
N ASP A 435 -25.43 -6.35 10.23
CA ASP A 435 -26.30 -6.93 9.22
C ASP A 435 -25.60 -6.95 7.85
N PRO A 436 -25.26 -8.12 7.31
CA PRO A 436 -24.63 -8.23 5.99
C PRO A 436 -25.50 -7.70 4.83
N ALA A 437 -26.80 -7.50 5.03
CA ALA A 437 -27.66 -6.85 4.04
C ALA A 437 -27.49 -5.32 4.00
N HIS A 438 -26.97 -4.72 5.07
CA HIS A 438 -26.77 -3.28 5.23
C HIS A 438 -25.36 -2.94 5.73
N PRO A 439 -24.28 -3.44 5.07
CA PRO A 439 -22.92 -3.30 5.58
C PRO A 439 -22.49 -1.84 5.68
N VAL A 440 -21.58 -1.55 6.62
CA VAL A 440 -21.00 -0.20 6.77
C VAL A 440 -20.15 0.12 5.54
N PRO A 441 -20.41 1.23 4.84
CA PRO A 441 -19.60 1.62 3.68
C PRO A 441 -18.18 1.99 4.11
N TYR A 442 -17.21 1.83 3.19
CA TYR A 442 -15.81 2.18 3.45
C TYR A 442 -15.55 3.69 3.34
N ALA A 443 -16.35 4.40 2.53
CA ALA A 443 -16.25 5.83 2.26
C ALA A 443 -17.64 6.45 2.18
N ASP A 444 -17.71 7.76 2.36
CA ASP A 444 -18.93 8.54 2.15
C ASP A 444 -19.21 8.77 0.66
N GLY A 445 -20.48 8.88 0.27
CA GLY A 445 -20.89 9.20 -1.10
C GLY A 445 -20.94 8.01 -2.05
N ILE A 446 -21.01 8.35 -3.36
CA ILE A 446 -21.14 7.39 -4.46
C ILE A 446 -19.84 7.37 -5.26
N HIS A 447 -19.28 6.18 -5.46
CA HIS A 447 -17.99 6.01 -6.14
C HIS A 447 -18.06 4.84 -7.13
N MET A 448 -17.41 4.99 -8.30
CA MET A 448 -17.26 3.93 -9.29
C MET A 448 -16.20 2.89 -8.90
N GLY A 449 -15.16 3.31 -8.21
CA GLY A 449 -14.04 2.51 -7.75
C GLY A 449 -13.50 2.99 -6.41
N ARG A 450 -12.48 2.35 -5.88
CA ARG A 450 -11.84 2.77 -4.64
C ARG A 450 -11.27 4.18 -4.78
N THR A 451 -11.66 5.06 -3.86
CA THR A 451 -11.06 6.40 -3.76
C THR A 451 -9.66 6.29 -3.14
N ARG A 452 -8.77 7.19 -3.52
CA ARG A 452 -7.45 7.31 -2.88
C ARG A 452 -7.53 8.06 -1.55
N GLU A 453 -8.52 8.90 -1.42
CA GLU A 453 -8.73 9.84 -0.33
C GLU A 453 -9.37 9.19 0.90
N TYR A 454 -9.99 8.01 0.79
CA TYR A 454 -10.76 7.40 1.89
C TYR A 454 -9.93 7.21 3.18
N MET A 455 -8.60 7.05 3.04
CA MET A 455 -7.68 6.94 4.18
C MET A 455 -7.53 8.24 4.99
N THR A 456 -8.06 9.35 4.50
CA THR A 456 -8.10 10.66 5.18
C THR A 456 -9.50 11.24 5.25
N ASP A 457 -10.53 10.43 4.96
CA ASP A 457 -11.91 10.91 4.94
C ASP A 457 -12.48 11.12 6.35
N ASP A 458 -13.41 12.07 6.42
CA ASP A 458 -14.20 12.35 7.60
C ASP A 458 -15.15 11.19 7.92
N GLN A 459 -14.94 10.54 9.05
CA GLN A 459 -15.66 9.33 9.45
C GLN A 459 -17.03 9.58 10.07
N ARG A 460 -17.59 10.82 10.01
CA ARG A 460 -18.92 11.14 10.55
C ARG A 460 -20.05 10.35 9.87
N PHE A 461 -19.89 9.94 8.61
CA PHE A 461 -20.84 9.08 7.92
C PHE A 461 -21.01 7.72 8.62
N ALA A 462 -19.92 7.16 9.13
CA ALA A 462 -19.91 5.89 9.85
C ALA A 462 -20.30 6.07 11.33
N SER A 463 -19.78 7.09 12.02
CA SER A 463 -20.01 7.29 13.47
C SER A 463 -21.47 7.52 13.85
N ARG A 464 -22.31 7.92 12.89
CA ARG A 464 -23.75 8.16 13.10
C ARG A 464 -24.60 6.89 12.95
N ARG A 465 -24.02 5.79 12.55
CA ARG A 465 -24.71 4.53 12.34
C ARG A 465 -24.88 3.76 13.66
N PRO A 466 -26.01 3.03 13.85
CA PRO A 466 -26.23 2.24 15.05
C PRO A 466 -25.36 0.97 15.12
N ASP A 467 -24.79 0.54 13.98
CA ASP A 467 -23.92 -0.63 13.83
C ASP A 467 -22.41 -0.28 13.90
N VAL A 468 -22.10 0.96 14.32
CA VAL A 468 -20.73 1.43 14.57
C VAL A 468 -20.62 1.91 16.02
N LEU A 469 -19.73 1.32 16.78
CA LEU A 469 -19.38 1.79 18.12
C LEU A 469 -18.33 2.89 18.02
N THR A 470 -18.54 3.99 18.72
CA THR A 470 -17.61 5.12 18.83
C THR A 470 -17.23 5.36 20.29
N PHE A 471 -15.95 5.55 20.54
CA PHE A 471 -15.43 5.90 21.87
C PHE A 471 -14.42 7.04 21.72
N GLU A 472 -14.44 8.03 22.61
CA GLU A 472 -13.59 9.21 22.54
C GLU A 472 -12.83 9.47 23.85
N THR A 473 -11.64 10.03 23.75
CA THR A 473 -10.97 10.64 24.90
C THR A 473 -11.66 11.94 25.27
N PRO A 474 -11.48 12.44 26.50
CA PRO A 474 -11.65 13.88 26.77
C PRO A 474 -10.82 14.72 25.78
N VAL A 475 -11.14 16.00 25.65
CA VAL A 475 -10.34 16.95 24.87
C VAL A 475 -8.89 16.92 25.40
N LEU A 476 -7.94 16.74 24.50
CA LEU A 476 -6.52 16.65 24.83
C LEU A 476 -6.02 18.00 25.36
N THR A 477 -5.37 17.98 26.53
CA THR A 477 -4.78 19.17 27.16
C THR A 477 -3.36 19.45 26.67
N GLU A 478 -2.74 18.48 26.00
CA GLU A 478 -1.41 18.55 25.38
C GLU A 478 -1.37 17.69 24.12
N ASP A 479 -0.33 17.85 23.29
CA ASP A 479 -0.12 17.03 22.10
C ASP A 479 0.13 15.56 22.50
N LEU A 480 -0.55 14.63 21.86
CA LEU A 480 -0.33 13.18 21.99
C LEU A 480 0.28 12.64 20.70
N THR A 481 1.54 12.22 20.74
CA THR A 481 2.24 11.65 19.59
C THR A 481 2.27 10.13 19.67
N VAL A 482 1.77 9.46 18.64
CA VAL A 482 1.77 7.99 18.50
C VAL A 482 2.63 7.62 17.29
N THR A 483 3.61 6.74 17.50
CA THR A 483 4.63 6.41 16.50
C THR A 483 5.06 4.95 16.60
N GLY A 484 4.66 4.12 15.64
CA GLY A 484 4.90 2.68 15.60
C GLY A 484 3.62 1.86 15.38
N THR A 485 3.70 0.56 15.64
CA THR A 485 2.61 -0.41 15.47
C THR A 485 1.52 -0.21 16.52
N VAL A 486 0.27 -0.12 16.10
CA VAL A 486 -0.88 -0.08 17.00
C VAL A 486 -1.50 -1.47 17.13
N ILE A 487 -1.96 -1.84 18.33
CA ILE A 487 -2.58 -3.14 18.56
C ILE A 487 -4.01 -2.96 19.09
N ALA A 488 -4.96 -3.58 18.42
CA ALA A 488 -6.32 -3.75 18.93
C ALA A 488 -6.38 -5.02 19.81
N ASP A 489 -6.82 -4.89 21.05
CA ASP A 489 -7.05 -6.00 21.98
C ASP A 489 -8.51 -5.96 22.45
N LEU A 490 -9.39 -6.63 21.70
CA LEU A 490 -10.83 -6.61 21.90
C LEU A 490 -11.30 -7.86 22.65
N LYS A 491 -12.15 -7.68 23.67
CA LYS A 491 -12.88 -8.75 24.36
C LYS A 491 -14.32 -8.72 23.89
N VAL A 492 -14.73 -9.74 23.15
CA VAL A 492 -16.00 -9.73 22.43
C VAL A 492 -16.84 -10.95 22.70
N THR A 493 -18.17 -10.80 22.57
CA THR A 493 -19.14 -11.89 22.55
C THR A 493 -19.96 -11.77 21.28
N LEU A 494 -20.18 -12.89 20.59
CA LEU A 494 -21.00 -12.99 19.38
C LEU A 494 -22.23 -13.86 19.61
N SER A 495 -23.32 -13.55 18.92
CA SER A 495 -24.50 -14.45 18.81
C SER A 495 -24.31 -15.55 17.77
N THR A 496 -23.27 -15.45 16.93
CA THR A 496 -22.97 -16.33 15.79
C THR A 496 -21.56 -16.93 15.91
N THR A 497 -21.09 -17.61 14.87
CA THR A 497 -19.82 -18.37 14.93
C THR A 497 -18.64 -17.70 14.22
N ASP A 498 -18.85 -16.55 13.55
CA ASP A 498 -17.80 -15.70 12.99
C ASP A 498 -18.31 -14.24 12.87
N ALA A 499 -17.40 -13.29 12.78
CA ALA A 499 -17.64 -11.89 12.40
C ALA A 499 -16.30 -11.24 12.07
N ASP A 500 -16.33 -10.14 11.32
CA ASP A 500 -15.15 -9.28 11.11
C ASP A 500 -15.10 -8.18 12.17
N PHE A 501 -13.88 -7.70 12.44
CA PHE A 501 -13.62 -6.59 13.35
C PHE A 501 -12.79 -5.54 12.65
N VAL A 502 -13.41 -4.39 12.38
CA VAL A 502 -12.72 -3.21 11.82
C VAL A 502 -12.51 -2.22 12.95
N VAL A 503 -11.26 -1.85 13.16
CA VAL A 503 -10.87 -0.82 14.13
C VAL A 503 -10.32 0.37 13.38
N LYS A 504 -10.84 1.57 13.70
CA LYS A 504 -10.36 2.84 13.14
C LYS A 504 -9.87 3.76 14.24
N ILE A 505 -8.71 4.36 14.02
CA ILE A 505 -8.13 5.42 14.85
C ILE A 505 -8.37 6.73 14.12
N ILE A 506 -8.96 7.69 14.83
CA ILE A 506 -9.51 8.91 14.24
C ILE A 506 -9.07 10.11 15.07
N ASP A 507 -8.60 11.14 14.39
CA ASP A 507 -8.34 12.46 14.96
C ASP A 507 -9.59 13.34 14.84
N VAL A 508 -10.21 13.65 15.97
CA VAL A 508 -11.41 14.51 16.01
C VAL A 508 -10.99 15.96 16.24
N TYR A 509 -11.23 16.77 15.25
CA TYR A 509 -10.85 18.18 15.26
C TYR A 509 -11.79 19.01 16.12
N PRO A 510 -11.31 20.14 16.71
CA PRO A 510 -12.18 21.12 17.39
C PRO A 510 -13.30 21.62 16.49
N ASP A 511 -14.45 21.98 17.05
CA ASP A 511 -15.62 22.43 16.29
C ASP A 511 -15.36 23.72 15.48
N ASP A 512 -14.43 24.54 15.94
CA ASP A 512 -14.02 25.80 15.30
C ASP A 512 -12.77 25.66 14.40
N TYR A 513 -12.30 24.45 14.18
CA TYR A 513 -11.09 24.20 13.38
C TYR A 513 -11.22 24.76 11.96
N ARG A 514 -10.18 25.44 11.50
CA ARG A 514 -10.04 25.97 10.14
C ARG A 514 -8.65 25.69 9.60
N ASP A 515 -8.60 25.20 8.38
CA ASP A 515 -7.36 25.11 7.61
C ASP A 515 -7.37 26.16 6.52
N SER A 516 -6.35 27.02 6.50
CA SER A 516 -6.27 28.15 5.54
C SER A 516 -6.08 27.68 4.09
N GLU A 517 -5.63 26.45 3.86
CA GLU A 517 -5.44 25.88 2.52
C GLU A 517 -6.71 25.19 1.98
N LEU A 518 -7.71 24.96 2.84
CA LEU A 518 -8.96 24.33 2.47
C LEU A 518 -10.09 25.37 2.34
N ARG A 519 -10.92 25.19 1.31
CA ARG A 519 -12.03 26.09 1.03
C ARG A 519 -13.29 25.82 1.86
N TYR A 520 -13.32 24.70 2.57
CA TYR A 520 -14.45 24.28 3.39
C TYR A 520 -14.00 24.05 4.84
N PRO A 521 -14.91 24.24 5.80
CA PRO A 521 -14.59 24.09 7.21
C PRO A 521 -14.43 22.61 7.57
N LEU A 522 -13.45 22.30 8.41
CA LEU A 522 -13.22 20.98 9.01
C LEU A 522 -13.60 20.95 10.50
N GLY A 523 -14.41 21.87 10.99
CA GLY A 523 -14.85 21.88 12.39
C GLY A 523 -15.57 20.57 12.75
N GLY A 524 -15.12 19.92 13.82
CA GLY A 524 -15.63 18.63 14.27
C GLY A 524 -15.37 17.46 13.32
N ALA A 525 -14.51 17.61 12.31
CA ALA A 525 -14.17 16.53 11.39
C ALA A 525 -13.52 15.36 12.14
N GLN A 526 -13.88 14.14 11.75
CA GLN A 526 -13.36 12.88 12.28
C GLN A 526 -12.38 12.30 11.27
N MET A 527 -11.16 12.86 11.23
CA MET A 527 -10.13 12.50 10.26
C MET A 527 -9.58 11.09 10.53
N LEU A 528 -9.72 10.18 9.56
CA LEU A 528 -9.13 8.85 9.67
C LEU A 528 -7.60 8.95 9.72
N VAL A 529 -6.99 8.34 10.73
CA VAL A 529 -5.52 8.20 10.86
C VAL A 529 -5.08 6.81 10.42
N ARG A 530 -5.77 5.77 10.88
CA ARG A 530 -5.52 4.38 10.51
C ARG A 530 -6.79 3.54 10.70
N GLY A 531 -7.07 2.68 9.76
CA GLY A 531 -8.07 1.62 9.89
C GLY A 531 -7.46 0.27 9.53
N GLU A 532 -7.94 -0.81 10.15
CA GLU A 532 -7.58 -2.16 9.80
C GLU A 532 -8.71 -3.13 10.13
N ILE A 533 -8.76 -4.24 9.39
CA ILE A 533 -9.77 -5.30 9.53
C ILE A 533 -9.13 -6.61 9.98
N MET A 534 -9.82 -7.36 10.84
CA MET A 534 -9.48 -8.73 11.20
C MET A 534 -10.69 -9.63 10.95
N ARG A 535 -10.53 -10.66 10.13
CA ARG A 535 -11.53 -11.73 10.02
C ARG A 535 -11.47 -12.63 11.25
N GLY A 536 -12.52 -12.60 12.05
CA GLY A 536 -12.51 -13.14 13.41
C GLY A 536 -12.16 -14.62 13.53
N LYS A 537 -12.51 -15.45 12.55
CA LYS A 537 -12.12 -16.87 12.55
C LYS A 537 -10.60 -17.10 12.58
N PHE A 538 -9.81 -16.10 12.13
CA PHE A 538 -8.34 -16.18 12.14
C PHE A 538 -7.69 -15.57 13.40
N ARG A 539 -8.46 -15.14 14.40
CA ARG A 539 -7.95 -14.47 15.61
C ARG A 539 -6.85 -15.22 16.37
N ASN A 540 -6.82 -16.55 16.28
CA ASN A 540 -5.84 -17.41 16.94
C ASN A 540 -4.79 -17.99 15.99
N SER A 541 -5.15 -18.21 14.71
CA SER A 541 -4.25 -18.76 13.70
C SER A 541 -4.79 -18.49 12.29
N PHE A 542 -3.94 -18.01 11.41
CA PHE A 542 -4.27 -17.86 10.00
C PHE A 542 -4.26 -19.20 9.24
N GLU A 543 -3.50 -20.18 9.72
CA GLU A 543 -3.43 -21.51 9.14
C GLU A 543 -4.62 -22.40 9.56
N LYS A 544 -5.07 -22.25 10.80
CA LYS A 544 -6.11 -23.09 11.42
C LYS A 544 -7.20 -22.20 12.01
N PRO A 545 -8.13 -21.72 11.18
CA PRO A 545 -9.23 -20.88 11.67
C PRO A 545 -10.14 -21.64 12.63
N GLU A 546 -10.72 -20.92 13.59
CA GLU A 546 -11.58 -21.47 14.62
C GLU A 546 -12.89 -20.69 14.73
N PRO A 547 -14.05 -21.39 14.94
CA PRO A 547 -15.32 -20.71 15.19
C PRO A 547 -15.31 -19.98 16.54
N PHE A 548 -16.07 -18.92 16.63
CA PHE A 548 -16.48 -18.38 17.92
C PHE A 548 -17.51 -19.31 18.59
N LYS A 549 -17.51 -19.29 19.91
CA LYS A 549 -18.53 -19.96 20.71
C LYS A 549 -19.59 -18.93 21.10
N PRO A 550 -20.82 -19.01 20.53
CA PRO A 550 -21.86 -18.03 20.82
C PRO A 550 -22.08 -17.82 22.30
N GLY A 551 -22.20 -16.56 22.72
CA GLY A 551 -22.39 -16.16 24.11
C GLY A 551 -21.16 -16.25 25.01
N LYS A 552 -19.99 -16.68 24.53
CA LYS A 552 -18.74 -16.68 25.29
C LYS A 552 -17.89 -15.46 24.96
N VAL A 553 -17.21 -14.91 25.97
CA VAL A 553 -16.21 -13.86 25.75
C VAL A 553 -14.97 -14.48 25.16
N GLU A 554 -14.54 -13.95 24.02
CA GLU A 554 -13.31 -14.33 23.33
C GLU A 554 -12.45 -13.10 23.03
N THR A 555 -11.15 -13.31 22.84
CA THR A 555 -10.22 -12.24 22.52
C THR A 555 -9.98 -12.17 21.02
N VAL A 556 -10.09 -10.97 20.44
CA VAL A 556 -9.64 -10.65 19.10
C VAL A 556 -8.52 -9.64 19.22
N LYS A 557 -7.29 -10.08 18.92
CA LYS A 557 -6.10 -9.25 19.04
C LYS A 557 -5.37 -9.23 17.70
N PHE A 558 -5.13 -8.04 17.15
CA PHE A 558 -4.42 -7.87 15.88
C PHE A 558 -3.71 -6.52 15.80
N GLU A 559 -2.73 -6.46 14.92
CA GLU A 559 -1.95 -5.26 14.64
C GLU A 559 -2.61 -4.43 13.53
N LEU A 560 -2.58 -3.12 13.69
CA LEU A 560 -2.82 -2.16 12.62
C LEU A 560 -1.45 -1.71 12.09
N PRO A 561 -1.30 -1.46 10.78
CA PRO A 561 -0.04 -0.94 10.23
C PRO A 561 0.44 0.31 10.97
N ASP A 562 1.75 0.45 11.07
CA ASP A 562 2.41 1.51 11.82
C ASP A 562 1.90 2.89 11.45
N ILE A 563 1.82 3.76 12.44
CA ILE A 563 1.46 5.17 12.29
C ILE A 563 2.57 6.09 12.76
N SER A 564 2.54 7.33 12.30
CA SER A 564 3.32 8.45 12.83
C SER A 564 2.43 9.68 12.81
N HIS A 565 1.71 9.89 13.92
CA HIS A 565 0.70 10.93 14.02
C HIS A 565 0.75 11.66 15.36
N CYS A 566 0.53 12.97 15.31
CA CYS A 566 0.38 13.80 16.49
C CYS A 566 -1.05 14.35 16.59
N PHE A 567 -1.81 13.77 17.53
CA PHE A 567 -3.08 14.36 17.96
C PHE A 567 -2.80 15.64 18.70
N LYS A 568 -3.30 16.75 18.21
CA LYS A 568 -2.97 18.06 18.75
C LYS A 568 -3.77 18.37 20.03
N LYS A 569 -3.20 19.19 20.89
CA LYS A 569 -3.95 19.84 21.99
C LYS A 569 -5.24 20.45 21.45
N GLY A 570 -6.35 20.23 22.14
CA GLY A 570 -7.69 20.67 21.73
C GLY A 570 -8.46 19.66 20.86
N HIS A 571 -7.78 18.66 20.29
CA HIS A 571 -8.40 17.53 19.58
C HIS A 571 -8.86 16.44 20.55
N LYS A 572 -9.53 15.42 20.04
CA LYS A 572 -9.80 14.15 20.74
C LYS A 572 -9.30 12.98 19.88
N LEU A 573 -8.90 11.90 20.54
CA LEU A 573 -8.70 10.63 19.86
C LEU A 573 -10.01 9.85 19.94
N MET A 574 -10.51 9.38 18.79
CA MET A 574 -11.69 8.52 18.69
C MET A 574 -11.27 7.14 18.17
N ILE A 575 -11.90 6.09 18.71
CA ILE A 575 -11.85 4.73 18.18
C ILE A 575 -13.25 4.36 17.68
N GLN A 576 -13.32 3.88 16.44
CA GLN A 576 -14.52 3.22 15.90
C GLN A 576 -14.29 1.71 15.83
N VAL A 577 -15.33 0.93 16.20
CA VAL A 577 -15.35 -0.52 16.04
C VAL A 577 -16.62 -0.90 15.29
N GLN A 578 -16.47 -1.65 14.20
CA GLN A 578 -17.55 -2.10 13.33
C GLN A 578 -17.21 -3.48 12.75
N SER A 579 -18.16 -4.14 12.08
CA SER A 579 -17.96 -5.50 11.54
C SER A 579 -18.14 -5.62 10.04
N SER A 580 -18.01 -4.53 9.33
CA SER A 580 -17.93 -4.50 7.86
C SER A 580 -17.24 -3.22 7.39
N TRP A 581 -16.59 -3.29 6.23
CA TRP A 581 -15.91 -2.16 5.58
C TRP A 581 -16.11 -2.28 4.06
N PHE A 582 -17.39 -2.21 3.70
CA PHE A 582 -17.86 -2.65 2.38
C PHE A 582 -17.89 -1.51 1.33
N PRO A 583 -17.62 -1.77 0.06
CA PRO A 583 -17.13 -3.03 -0.53
C PRO A 583 -15.60 -3.15 -0.58
N LEU A 584 -14.86 -2.31 0.16
CA LEU A 584 -13.40 -2.42 0.26
C LEU A 584 -13.03 -3.86 0.65
N ALA A 585 -13.56 -4.34 1.79
CA ALA A 585 -13.50 -5.75 2.16
C ALA A 585 -14.82 -6.46 1.80
N ASP A 586 -14.74 -7.78 1.58
CA ASP A 586 -15.90 -8.62 1.37
C ASP A 586 -16.79 -8.70 2.61
N ARG A 587 -18.05 -9.14 2.43
CA ARG A 587 -18.95 -9.35 3.56
C ARG A 587 -18.67 -10.70 4.22
N ASN A 588 -18.57 -10.71 5.54
CA ASN A 588 -18.55 -11.94 6.31
C ASN A 588 -19.97 -12.53 6.39
N PRO A 589 -20.19 -13.84 6.08
CA PRO A 589 -21.46 -14.51 6.32
C PRO A 589 -21.87 -14.52 7.79
N GLN A 590 -20.96 -14.19 8.70
CA GLN A 590 -21.08 -14.24 10.16
C GLN A 590 -21.34 -15.66 10.69
N GLN A 591 -21.00 -16.64 9.87
CA GLN A 591 -20.97 -18.06 10.18
C GLN A 591 -19.59 -18.63 9.85
N PHE A 592 -19.09 -19.53 10.69
CA PHE A 592 -17.83 -20.20 10.45
C PHE A 592 -17.93 -21.14 9.26
N MET A 593 -17.43 -20.69 8.13
CA MET A 593 -17.44 -21.42 6.87
C MET A 593 -16.33 -20.93 5.92
N ASN A 594 -16.16 -21.61 4.80
CA ASN A 594 -15.37 -21.12 3.69
C ASN A 594 -16.18 -20.04 2.94
N ILE A 595 -15.71 -18.79 2.98
CA ILE A 595 -16.41 -17.64 2.36
C ILE A 595 -16.55 -17.77 0.84
N TYR A 596 -15.64 -18.49 0.19
CA TYR A 596 -15.66 -18.71 -1.26
C TYR A 596 -16.72 -19.74 -1.69
N GLN A 597 -17.33 -20.43 -0.73
CA GLN A 597 -18.43 -21.38 -0.94
C GLN A 597 -19.76 -20.87 -0.38
N ALA A 598 -19.76 -19.69 0.26
CA ALA A 598 -20.95 -19.08 0.80
C ALA A 598 -21.94 -18.72 -0.32
N GLU A 599 -23.22 -18.98 -0.06
CA GLU A 599 -24.35 -18.55 -0.86
C GLU A 599 -25.07 -17.37 -0.17
N ASP A 600 -25.92 -16.64 -0.88
CA ASP A 600 -26.60 -15.46 -0.32
C ASP A 600 -27.46 -15.78 0.93
N LYS A 601 -27.99 -17.00 1.03
CA LYS A 601 -28.76 -17.49 2.20
C LYS A 601 -27.92 -17.68 3.46
N ASP A 602 -26.59 -17.76 3.33
CA ASP A 602 -25.69 -18.04 4.45
C ASP A 602 -25.32 -16.76 5.23
N PHE A 603 -25.69 -15.60 4.71
CA PHE A 603 -25.42 -14.31 5.36
C PHE A 603 -26.49 -14.00 6.40
N VAL A 604 -26.10 -13.98 7.67
CA VAL A 604 -27.02 -13.77 8.81
C VAL A 604 -26.59 -12.57 9.65
N PRO A 605 -27.53 -11.81 10.24
CA PRO A 605 -27.19 -10.78 11.21
C PRO A 605 -26.56 -11.37 12.47
N ALA A 606 -25.56 -10.67 13.04
CA ALA A 606 -24.92 -11.03 14.30
C ALA A 606 -25.05 -9.90 15.33
N THR A 607 -25.41 -10.28 16.56
CA THR A 607 -25.28 -9.38 17.71
C THR A 607 -23.89 -9.52 18.30
N ILE A 608 -23.18 -8.40 18.41
CA ILE A 608 -21.81 -8.33 18.88
C ILE A 608 -21.74 -7.43 20.10
N GLN A 609 -21.06 -7.89 21.14
CA GLN A 609 -20.80 -7.12 22.35
C GLN A 609 -19.32 -6.89 22.52
N LEU A 610 -18.91 -5.65 22.68
CA LEU A 610 -17.57 -5.24 23.04
C LEU A 610 -17.52 -5.00 24.55
N HIS A 611 -16.78 -5.83 25.27
CA HIS A 611 -16.67 -5.75 26.73
C HIS A 611 -15.66 -4.69 27.16
N HIS A 612 -16.02 -3.93 28.18
CA HIS A 612 -15.18 -2.91 28.80
C HIS A 612 -15.38 -2.88 30.32
N ASP A 613 -15.39 -4.05 30.95
CA ASP A 613 -15.42 -4.25 32.39
C ASP A 613 -14.03 -4.59 32.97
N ALA A 614 -13.92 -4.66 34.29
CA ALA A 614 -12.67 -4.92 34.99
C ALA A 614 -12.00 -6.26 34.61
N LYS A 615 -12.82 -7.29 34.29
CA LYS A 615 -12.35 -8.62 33.93
C LYS A 615 -12.03 -8.71 32.44
N ASN A 616 -12.88 -8.13 31.59
CA ASN A 616 -12.83 -8.19 30.13
C ASN A 616 -12.64 -6.77 29.57
N SER A 617 -11.48 -6.19 29.87
CA SER A 617 -11.15 -4.83 29.46
C SER A 617 -10.57 -4.83 28.05
N SER A 618 -11.37 -4.40 27.06
CA SER A 618 -10.86 -4.09 25.73
C SER A 618 -9.99 -2.83 25.78
N ALA A 619 -8.95 -2.80 24.94
CA ALA A 619 -8.03 -1.67 24.83
C ALA A 619 -7.45 -1.54 23.42
N ILE A 620 -7.00 -0.35 23.08
CA ILE A 620 -6.06 -0.11 21.98
C ILE A 620 -4.69 0.18 22.60
N ILE A 621 -3.67 -0.57 22.21
CA ILE A 621 -2.30 -0.37 22.66
C ILE A 621 -1.62 0.55 21.69
N LEU A 622 -1.18 1.71 22.16
CA LEU A 622 -0.59 2.78 21.38
C LEU A 622 0.88 2.98 21.75
N PRO A 623 1.81 2.98 20.78
CA PRO A 623 3.22 3.35 21.03
C PRO A 623 3.32 4.88 21.16
N VAL A 624 3.19 5.36 22.41
CA VAL A 624 3.20 6.80 22.73
C VAL A 624 4.63 7.29 22.85
N LEU A 625 4.96 8.33 22.07
CA LEU A 625 6.23 9.03 22.16
C LEU A 625 6.16 10.03 23.31
N SER A 626 6.94 9.81 24.36
CA SER A 626 7.00 10.73 25.49
C SER A 626 7.45 12.12 25.04
N GLY A 627 6.68 13.16 25.32
CA GLY A 627 7.01 14.53 24.95
C GLY A 627 8.32 14.98 25.60
N ARG A 628 9.24 15.53 24.81
CA ARG A 628 10.30 16.42 25.26
C ARG A 628 9.94 17.84 24.89
#